data_3324e237c36f1393a1e2e6b7b0bb290d
#
_entry.id   3324e237c36f1393a1e2e6b7b0bb290d
#
_cell.length_a   1.000
_cell.length_b   1.000
_cell.length_c   1.000
_cell.angle_alpha   90.00
_cell.angle_beta   90.00
_cell.angle_gamma   90.00
#
_symmetry.space_group_name_H-M   'P 1'
#
loop_
_entity.id
_entity.type
_entity.pdbx_description
1 polymer ?
#
loop_
_entity_poly.entity_id
_entity_poly.type
_entity_poly.pdbx_seq_one_letter_code
_entity_poly.pdbx_strand_id
1 'polypeptide(L)'
;MRRVALAVLVVAGVIVLSFVIARVVPGDPAATWAGPHASAAQIAAARRFLGLDRPPATQLASYFGGILTGDWGVAIHTHRPVLSDIGQAAPASIELVTAAMIIGLIVAVPLGLISARWPGRASDHTIRAGSILGVSMPVFWLALILQLVLSDRLHLLPAAGEFSPGLLFTHPLHQVTGFGLVDAPLTGNWPMFGSQLGHLLLPALVVAAYPAGLLTRMIRAQVLDTIGDTHVQMVRALGFRERTVYGRFAMKLAWNPVAATLALVFAYSLVNTFLVEAIFDWPGLGEYAAASIQTLDTPAILGVTLFIALVYVAANLAVDVVQAAIDPRIRLR
;
A
#
# COMPACT_ATOMS: atom_id res chain seq x y z
N MET A 1 -0.85 -24.95 9.60
CA MET A 1 -2.27 -25.24 9.29
C MET A 1 -3.24 -24.20 9.90
N ARG A 2 -3.22 -23.92 11.20
CA ARG A 2 -4.14 -22.94 11.83
C ARG A 2 -4.11 -21.54 11.19
N ARG A 3 -2.94 -21.01 10.84
CA ARG A 3 -2.77 -19.68 10.20
C ARG A 3 -3.36 -19.63 8.79
N VAL A 4 -3.18 -20.69 8.01
CA VAL A 4 -3.79 -20.78 6.67
C VAL A 4 -5.31 -20.86 6.77
N ALA A 5 -5.83 -21.63 7.71
CA ALA A 5 -7.28 -21.69 7.95
C ALA A 5 -7.87 -20.33 8.37
N LEU A 6 -7.16 -19.59 9.22
CA LEU A 6 -7.55 -18.22 9.60
C LEU A 6 -7.48 -17.25 8.41
N ALA A 7 -6.46 -17.37 7.57
CA ALA A 7 -6.33 -16.57 6.35
C ALA A 7 -7.52 -16.80 5.39
N VAL A 8 -7.88 -18.06 5.16
CA VAL A 8 -9.04 -18.43 4.34
C VAL A 8 -10.33 -17.87 4.93
N LEU A 9 -10.50 -17.97 6.26
CA LEU A 9 -11.68 -17.43 6.95
C LEU A 9 -11.77 -15.90 6.83
N VAL A 10 -10.63 -15.20 6.93
CA VAL A 10 -10.57 -13.73 6.75
C VAL A 10 -10.95 -13.36 5.32
N VAL A 11 -10.35 -14.02 4.32
CA VAL A 11 -10.66 -13.75 2.91
C VAL A 11 -12.14 -14.03 2.60
N ALA A 12 -12.67 -15.16 3.08
CA ALA A 12 -14.08 -15.48 2.92
C ALA A 12 -14.99 -14.45 3.59
N GLY A 13 -14.63 -14.00 4.81
CA GLY A 13 -15.37 -12.95 5.53
C GLY A 13 -15.35 -11.61 4.79
N VAL A 14 -14.20 -11.22 4.21
CA VAL A 14 -14.09 -10.01 3.38
C VAL A 14 -14.99 -10.11 2.15
N ILE A 15 -14.99 -11.23 1.44
CA ILE A 15 -15.83 -11.45 0.26
C ILE A 15 -17.32 -11.30 0.63
N VAL A 16 -17.78 -11.99 1.70
CA VAL A 16 -19.18 -11.93 2.14
C VAL A 16 -19.56 -10.51 2.54
N LEU A 17 -18.72 -9.85 3.35
CA LEU A 17 -19.00 -8.50 3.81
C LEU A 17 -19.07 -7.50 2.66
N SER A 18 -18.09 -7.54 1.75
CA SER A 18 -18.06 -6.66 0.57
C SER A 18 -19.27 -6.90 -0.33
N PHE A 19 -19.64 -8.16 -0.57
CA PHE A 19 -20.82 -8.53 -1.33
C PHE A 19 -22.13 -7.97 -0.70
N VAL A 20 -22.25 -8.05 0.63
CA VAL A 20 -23.40 -7.48 1.36
C VAL A 20 -23.43 -5.97 1.25
N ILE A 21 -22.28 -5.30 1.49
CA ILE A 21 -22.17 -3.84 1.38
C ILE A 21 -22.55 -3.36 -0.02
N ALA A 22 -22.05 -4.00 -1.06
CA ALA A 22 -22.34 -3.64 -2.45
C ALA A 22 -23.82 -3.74 -2.81
N ARG A 23 -24.63 -4.49 -2.03
CA ARG A 23 -26.06 -4.57 -2.21
C ARG A 23 -26.89 -3.58 -1.38
N VAL A 24 -26.30 -3.06 -0.31
CA VAL A 24 -26.93 -2.03 0.53
C VAL A 24 -26.76 -0.64 -0.11
N VAL A 25 -25.70 -0.44 -0.89
CA VAL A 25 -25.47 0.83 -1.60
C VAL A 25 -26.58 1.01 -2.66
N PRO A 26 -27.32 2.13 -2.59
CA PRO A 26 -28.37 2.40 -3.56
C PRO A 26 -27.79 2.64 -4.96
N GLY A 27 -28.30 1.91 -5.95
CA GLY A 27 -27.90 2.02 -7.35
C GLY A 27 -28.34 0.80 -8.16
N ASP A 28 -28.36 0.93 -9.48
CA ASP A 28 -28.64 -0.18 -10.40
C ASP A 28 -27.41 -0.45 -11.30
N PRO A 29 -26.56 -1.43 -10.93
CA PRO A 29 -25.40 -1.79 -11.74
C PRO A 29 -25.74 -2.15 -13.20
N ALA A 30 -26.94 -2.69 -13.46
CA ALA A 30 -27.37 -3.01 -14.80
C ALA A 30 -27.69 -1.76 -15.63
N ALA A 31 -28.24 -0.72 -14.99
CA ALA A 31 -28.46 0.56 -15.64
C ALA A 31 -27.14 1.27 -15.96
N THR A 32 -26.19 1.22 -15.04
CA THR A 32 -24.82 1.77 -15.24
C THR A 32 -24.10 1.05 -16.39
N TRP A 33 -24.18 -0.28 -16.45
CA TRP A 33 -23.63 -1.08 -17.55
C TRP A 33 -24.23 -0.74 -18.90
N ALA A 34 -25.55 -0.59 -18.95
CA ALA A 34 -26.28 -0.32 -20.19
C ALA A 34 -26.12 1.11 -20.71
N GLY A 35 -25.69 2.05 -19.81
CA GLY A 35 -25.42 3.45 -20.13
C GLY A 35 -26.64 4.37 -19.95
N PRO A 36 -26.40 5.71 -19.97
CA PRO A 36 -27.38 6.72 -19.57
C PRO A 36 -28.63 6.82 -20.47
N HIS A 37 -28.58 6.29 -21.69
CA HIS A 37 -29.67 6.33 -22.63
C HIS A 37 -30.25 4.94 -22.94
N ALA A 38 -29.97 3.94 -22.10
CA ALA A 38 -30.40 2.58 -22.33
C ALA A 38 -31.93 2.42 -22.18
N SER A 39 -32.53 1.69 -23.08
CA SER A 39 -33.93 1.28 -22.99
C SER A 39 -34.13 0.25 -21.87
N ALA A 40 -35.37 0.11 -21.38
CA ALA A 40 -35.70 -0.89 -20.37
C ALA A 40 -35.31 -2.33 -20.82
N ALA A 41 -35.39 -2.62 -22.10
CA ALA A 41 -34.99 -3.91 -22.66
C ALA A 41 -33.47 -4.14 -22.58
N GLN A 42 -32.65 -3.10 -22.82
CA GLN A 42 -31.20 -3.15 -22.69
C GLN A 42 -30.78 -3.32 -21.24
N ILE A 43 -31.41 -2.61 -20.31
CA ILE A 43 -31.17 -2.75 -18.88
C ILE A 43 -31.52 -4.17 -18.41
N ALA A 44 -32.65 -4.73 -18.86
CA ALA A 44 -33.06 -6.10 -18.55
C ALA A 44 -32.08 -7.14 -19.14
N ALA A 45 -31.52 -6.89 -20.32
CA ALA A 45 -30.47 -7.73 -20.91
C ALA A 45 -29.18 -7.66 -20.10
N ALA A 46 -28.75 -6.46 -19.73
CA ALA A 46 -27.56 -6.24 -18.85
C ALA A 46 -27.74 -6.93 -17.49
N ARG A 47 -28.92 -6.84 -16.88
CA ARG A 47 -29.25 -7.50 -15.61
C ARG A 47 -29.08 -9.00 -15.68
N ARG A 48 -29.54 -9.62 -16.80
CA ARG A 48 -29.35 -11.06 -17.04
C ARG A 48 -27.89 -11.42 -17.31
N PHE A 49 -27.18 -10.62 -18.11
CA PHE A 49 -25.79 -10.82 -18.41
C PHE A 49 -24.93 -10.79 -17.15
N LEU A 50 -25.17 -9.81 -16.27
CA LEU A 50 -24.46 -9.67 -14.98
C LEU A 50 -24.97 -10.65 -13.90
N GLY A 51 -25.99 -11.48 -14.21
CA GLY A 51 -26.56 -12.45 -13.28
C GLY A 51 -27.26 -11.83 -12.07
N LEU A 52 -27.68 -10.56 -12.17
CA LEU A 52 -28.32 -9.81 -11.07
C LEU A 52 -29.78 -10.20 -10.85
N ASP A 53 -30.36 -10.98 -11.75
CA ASP A 53 -31.69 -11.57 -11.67
C ASP A 53 -31.76 -12.84 -10.80
N ARG A 54 -30.60 -13.43 -10.47
CA ARG A 54 -30.50 -14.65 -9.67
C ARG A 54 -30.68 -14.34 -8.17
N PRO A 55 -31.09 -15.33 -7.35
CA PRO A 55 -31.09 -15.17 -5.90
C PRO A 55 -29.72 -14.76 -5.35
N PRO A 56 -29.66 -13.91 -4.30
CA PRO A 56 -28.39 -13.44 -3.74
C PRO A 56 -27.41 -14.54 -3.33
N ALA A 57 -27.92 -15.64 -2.77
CA ALA A 57 -27.11 -16.79 -2.40
C ALA A 57 -26.42 -17.44 -3.62
N THR A 58 -27.13 -17.55 -4.75
CA THR A 58 -26.58 -18.10 -5.99
C THR A 58 -25.53 -17.17 -6.57
N GLN A 59 -25.73 -15.85 -6.52
CA GLN A 59 -24.75 -14.88 -6.98
C GLN A 59 -23.48 -14.92 -6.14
N LEU A 60 -23.59 -15.02 -4.80
CA LEU A 60 -22.45 -15.16 -3.89
C LEU A 60 -21.70 -16.47 -4.19
N ALA A 61 -22.41 -17.59 -4.35
CA ALA A 61 -21.79 -18.87 -4.68
C ALA A 61 -21.06 -18.84 -6.05
N SER A 62 -21.66 -18.20 -7.06
CA SER A 62 -21.03 -17.99 -8.37
C SER A 62 -19.79 -17.12 -8.26
N TYR A 63 -19.82 -16.07 -7.44
CA TYR A 63 -18.68 -15.19 -7.21
C TYR A 63 -17.51 -15.93 -6.51
N PHE A 64 -17.80 -16.75 -5.50
CA PHE A 64 -16.79 -17.61 -4.86
C PHE A 64 -16.18 -18.60 -5.85
N GLY A 65 -17.00 -19.23 -6.68
CA GLY A 65 -16.55 -20.14 -7.74
C GLY A 65 -15.65 -19.43 -8.75
N GLY A 66 -16.06 -18.24 -9.21
CA GLY A 66 -15.29 -17.41 -10.12
C GLY A 66 -13.92 -17.00 -9.57
N ILE A 67 -13.85 -16.60 -8.30
CA ILE A 67 -12.57 -16.26 -7.65
C ILE A 67 -11.56 -17.42 -7.74
N LEU A 68 -12.01 -18.65 -7.49
CA LEU A 68 -11.15 -19.85 -7.51
C LEU A 68 -10.68 -20.21 -8.93
N THR A 69 -11.44 -19.83 -9.96
CA THR A 69 -11.09 -20.07 -11.37
C THR A 69 -10.41 -18.89 -12.05
N GLY A 70 -10.20 -17.76 -11.33
CA GLY A 70 -9.63 -16.53 -11.89
C GLY A 70 -10.63 -15.63 -12.61
N ASP A 71 -11.92 -15.96 -12.59
CA ASP A 71 -13.00 -15.10 -13.11
C ASP A 71 -13.54 -14.21 -11.97
N TRP A 72 -12.96 -13.01 -11.84
CA TRP A 72 -13.38 -12.03 -10.83
C TRP A 72 -14.51 -11.11 -11.35
N GLY A 73 -15.09 -11.46 -12.50
CA GLY A 73 -16.14 -10.69 -13.17
C GLY A 73 -15.58 -9.64 -14.11
N VAL A 74 -16.51 -8.88 -14.71
CA VAL A 74 -16.22 -7.81 -15.66
C VAL A 74 -16.56 -6.47 -15.01
N ALA A 75 -15.61 -5.55 -15.06
CA ALA A 75 -15.79 -4.19 -14.55
C ALA A 75 -16.82 -3.43 -15.39
N ILE A 76 -17.71 -2.68 -14.72
CA ILE A 76 -18.80 -1.98 -15.38
C ILE A 76 -18.30 -0.76 -16.15
N HIS A 77 -17.32 -0.03 -15.59
CA HIS A 77 -16.84 1.21 -16.19
C HIS A 77 -15.77 1.00 -17.28
N THR A 78 -14.99 -0.08 -17.22
CA THR A 78 -13.95 -0.38 -18.22
C THR A 78 -14.40 -1.38 -19.25
N HIS A 79 -15.46 -2.16 -18.99
CA HIS A 79 -15.89 -3.31 -19.78
C HIS A 79 -14.82 -4.40 -19.96
N ARG A 80 -13.87 -4.47 -19.01
CA ARG A 80 -12.73 -5.40 -19.03
C ARG A 80 -12.82 -6.38 -17.86
N PRO A 81 -12.12 -7.53 -17.93
CA PRO A 81 -12.01 -8.41 -16.77
C PRO A 81 -11.37 -7.67 -15.59
N VAL A 82 -11.99 -7.73 -14.41
CA VAL A 82 -11.52 -7.06 -13.18
C VAL A 82 -10.09 -7.44 -12.85
N LEU A 83 -9.73 -8.72 -13.00
CA LEU A 83 -8.36 -9.19 -12.72
C LEU A 83 -7.32 -8.54 -13.65
N SER A 84 -7.69 -8.27 -14.93
CA SER A 84 -6.84 -7.56 -15.88
C SER A 84 -6.61 -6.10 -15.48
N ASP A 85 -7.66 -5.41 -15.04
CA ASP A 85 -7.57 -4.02 -14.59
C ASP A 85 -6.73 -3.90 -13.30
N ILE A 86 -6.96 -4.80 -12.35
CA ILE A 86 -6.14 -4.89 -11.13
C ILE A 86 -4.68 -5.18 -11.49
N GLY A 87 -4.42 -6.09 -12.43
CA GLY A 87 -3.06 -6.40 -12.89
C GLY A 87 -2.34 -5.21 -13.51
N GLN A 88 -3.07 -4.24 -14.08
CA GLN A 88 -2.49 -3.01 -14.62
C GLN A 88 -2.29 -1.91 -13.56
N ALA A 89 -3.23 -1.79 -12.60
CA ALA A 89 -3.17 -0.77 -11.56
C ALA A 89 -2.30 -1.16 -10.36
N ALA A 90 -2.25 -2.44 -9.99
CA ALA A 90 -1.54 -2.90 -8.80
C ALA A 90 -0.03 -2.59 -8.79
N PRO A 91 0.72 -2.72 -9.91
CA PRO A 91 2.14 -2.38 -9.92
C PRO A 91 2.41 -0.95 -9.50
N ALA A 92 1.66 0.03 -9.99
CA ALA A 92 1.83 1.44 -9.64
C ALA A 92 1.62 1.70 -8.14
N SER A 93 0.58 1.13 -7.52
CA SER A 93 0.37 1.22 -6.07
C SER A 93 1.49 0.55 -5.27
N ILE A 94 1.96 -0.62 -5.72
CA ILE A 94 3.05 -1.35 -5.05
C ILE A 94 4.35 -0.55 -5.13
N GLU A 95 4.67 0.06 -6.27
CA GLU A 95 5.82 0.95 -6.43
C GLU A 95 5.74 2.14 -5.47
N LEU A 96 4.59 2.82 -5.43
CA LEU A 96 4.36 3.95 -4.55
C LEU A 96 4.55 3.59 -3.08
N VAL A 97 3.91 2.51 -2.62
CA VAL A 97 4.02 2.07 -1.22
C VAL A 97 5.44 1.59 -0.90
N THR A 98 6.08 0.87 -1.83
CA THR A 98 7.46 0.40 -1.64
C THR A 98 8.42 1.58 -1.51
N ALA A 99 8.31 2.59 -2.39
CA ALA A 99 9.11 3.81 -2.30
C ALA A 99 8.87 4.56 -0.98
N ALA A 100 7.61 4.69 -0.58
CA ALA A 100 7.24 5.31 0.70
C ALA A 100 7.83 4.57 1.91
N MET A 101 7.82 3.24 1.90
CA MET A 101 8.40 2.41 2.96
C MET A 101 9.92 2.56 3.02
N ILE A 102 10.60 2.61 1.87
CA ILE A 102 12.05 2.86 1.79
C ILE A 102 12.38 4.24 2.37
N ILE A 103 11.66 5.29 1.95
CA ILE A 103 11.82 6.64 2.49
C ILE A 103 11.54 6.64 3.99
N GLY A 104 10.45 6.01 4.41
CA GLY A 104 10.08 5.88 5.82
C GLY A 104 11.19 5.25 6.67
N LEU A 105 11.82 4.17 6.19
CA LEU A 105 12.94 3.51 6.86
C LEU A 105 14.21 4.38 6.90
N ILE A 106 14.55 5.01 5.77
CA ILE A 106 15.71 5.91 5.68
C ILE A 106 15.59 7.04 6.70
N VAL A 107 14.38 7.53 6.97
CA VAL A 107 14.10 8.57 7.97
C VAL A 107 14.00 7.98 9.37
N ALA A 108 13.27 6.88 9.55
CA ALA A 108 12.96 6.35 10.87
C ALA A 108 14.16 5.75 11.59
N VAL A 109 15.06 5.05 10.87
CA VAL A 109 16.21 4.41 11.50
C VAL A 109 17.16 5.42 12.17
N PRO A 110 17.66 6.45 11.47
CA PRO A 110 18.54 7.43 12.12
C PRO A 110 17.81 8.24 13.19
N LEU A 111 16.56 8.68 12.95
CA LEU A 111 15.82 9.46 13.94
C LEU A 111 15.51 8.65 15.20
N GLY A 112 15.11 7.39 15.06
CA GLY A 112 14.87 6.48 16.19
C GLY A 112 16.12 6.23 17.02
N LEU A 113 17.26 5.99 16.37
CA LEU A 113 18.55 5.81 17.05
C LEU A 113 19.04 7.09 17.73
N ILE A 114 18.90 8.26 17.10
CA ILE A 114 19.25 9.56 17.71
C ILE A 114 18.39 9.82 18.95
N SER A 115 17.09 9.60 18.83
CA SER A 115 16.13 9.77 19.92
C SER A 115 16.42 8.82 21.10
N ALA A 116 16.77 7.54 20.81
CA ALA A 116 17.14 6.57 21.83
C ALA A 116 18.49 6.87 22.50
N ARG A 117 19.44 7.44 21.78
CA ARG A 117 20.78 7.75 22.30
C ARG A 117 20.76 8.90 23.31
N TRP A 118 19.88 9.86 23.14
CA TRP A 118 19.79 11.06 24.00
C TRP A 118 18.38 11.25 24.56
N PRO A 119 17.87 10.29 25.37
CA PRO A 119 16.52 10.34 25.88
C PRO A 119 16.31 11.56 26.79
N GLY A 120 15.17 12.21 26.65
CA GLY A 120 14.79 13.41 27.40
C GLY A 120 15.51 14.71 27.00
N ARG A 121 16.40 14.69 26.01
CA ARG A 121 17.01 15.91 25.46
C ARG A 121 16.11 16.58 24.42
N ALA A 122 16.42 17.82 24.05
CA ALA A 122 15.68 18.58 23.05
C ALA A 122 15.54 17.81 21.71
N SER A 123 16.61 17.12 21.27
CA SER A 123 16.55 16.26 20.08
C SER A 123 15.52 15.11 20.18
N ASP A 124 15.40 14.47 21.35
CA ASP A 124 14.39 13.45 21.59
C ASP A 124 12.98 14.05 21.54
N HIS A 125 12.77 15.18 22.18
CA HIS A 125 11.47 15.86 22.19
C HIS A 125 11.05 16.31 20.80
N THR A 126 11.93 16.91 20.01
CA THR A 126 11.64 17.35 18.62
C THR A 126 11.36 16.17 17.70
N ILE A 127 12.15 15.09 17.76
CA ILE A 127 11.92 13.88 16.96
C ILE A 127 10.58 13.23 17.31
N ARG A 128 10.25 13.13 18.60
CA ARG A 128 8.96 12.60 19.06
C ARG A 128 7.79 13.46 18.61
N ALA A 129 7.90 14.78 18.73
CA ALA A 129 6.88 15.70 18.26
C ALA A 129 6.67 15.58 16.74
N GLY A 130 7.76 15.57 15.96
CA GLY A 130 7.70 15.34 14.51
C GLY A 130 7.09 13.99 14.12
N SER A 131 7.44 12.93 14.87
CA SER A 131 6.87 11.59 14.66
C SER A 131 5.37 11.54 14.95
N ILE A 132 4.91 12.25 15.99
CA ILE A 132 3.49 12.36 16.32
C ILE A 132 2.76 13.13 15.22
N LEU A 133 3.31 14.26 14.78
CA LEU A 133 2.74 15.05 13.69
C LEU A 133 2.59 14.20 12.41
N GLY A 134 3.63 13.49 11.98
CA GLY A 134 3.60 12.65 10.79
C GLY A 134 2.54 11.54 10.83
N VAL A 135 2.21 11.02 12.02
CA VAL A 135 1.16 10.00 12.19
C VAL A 135 -0.25 10.63 12.31
N SER A 136 -0.34 11.86 12.84
CA SER A 136 -1.63 12.49 13.18
C SER A 136 -2.18 13.37 12.07
N MET A 137 -1.34 13.76 11.09
CA MET A 137 -1.79 14.61 9.99
C MET A 137 -2.66 13.83 9.01
N PRO A 138 -3.82 14.38 8.60
CA PRO A 138 -4.60 13.78 7.53
C PRO A 138 -3.78 13.71 6.24
N VAL A 139 -3.70 12.53 5.64
CA VAL A 139 -2.84 12.25 4.47
C VAL A 139 -3.16 13.18 3.30
N PHE A 140 -4.45 13.44 3.03
CA PHE A 140 -4.88 14.34 1.95
C PHE A 140 -4.44 15.78 2.19
N TRP A 141 -4.46 16.24 3.44
CA TRP A 141 -4.03 17.60 3.80
C TRP A 141 -2.52 17.76 3.61
N LEU A 142 -1.74 16.75 4.03
CA LEU A 142 -0.30 16.73 3.79
C LEU A 142 0.02 16.69 2.29
N ALA A 143 -0.74 15.91 1.50
CA ALA A 143 -0.61 15.84 0.05
C ALA A 143 -0.77 17.23 -0.60
N LEU A 144 -1.87 17.92 -0.29
CA LEU A 144 -2.15 19.24 -0.84
C LEU A 144 -1.13 20.30 -0.43
N ILE A 145 -0.65 20.28 0.82
CA ILE A 145 0.39 21.21 1.27
C ILE A 145 1.73 20.93 0.58
N LEU A 146 2.15 19.69 0.51
CA LEU A 146 3.42 19.37 -0.15
C LEU A 146 3.35 19.65 -1.66
N GLN A 147 2.22 19.40 -2.31
CA GLN A 147 1.99 19.75 -3.71
C GLN A 147 2.09 21.28 -3.90
N LEU A 148 1.37 22.05 -3.08
CA LEU A 148 1.42 23.53 -3.13
C LEU A 148 2.85 24.06 -2.91
N VAL A 149 3.58 23.50 -1.94
CA VAL A 149 4.91 24.03 -1.59
C VAL A 149 5.98 23.53 -2.56
N LEU A 150 6.08 22.22 -2.79
CA LEU A 150 7.19 21.64 -3.56
C LEU A 150 6.97 21.71 -5.07
N SER A 151 5.72 21.66 -5.53
CA SER A 151 5.42 21.72 -6.95
C SER A 151 5.08 23.16 -7.39
N ASP A 152 4.07 23.79 -6.79
CA ASP A 152 3.55 25.05 -7.32
C ASP A 152 4.39 26.25 -6.93
N ARG A 153 4.97 26.29 -5.71
CA ARG A 153 5.77 27.43 -5.24
C ARG A 153 7.25 27.29 -5.54
N LEU A 154 7.81 26.12 -5.28
CA LEU A 154 9.26 25.88 -5.41
C LEU A 154 9.65 25.24 -6.76
N HIS A 155 8.69 24.71 -7.52
CA HIS A 155 8.91 24.02 -8.79
C HIS A 155 10.01 22.94 -8.72
N LEU A 156 10.09 22.22 -7.58
CA LEU A 156 11.11 21.21 -7.34
C LEU A 156 10.70 19.82 -7.85
N LEU A 157 9.40 19.51 -7.77
CA LEU A 157 8.84 18.20 -8.12
C LEU A 157 7.58 18.37 -8.97
N PRO A 158 7.29 17.41 -9.86
CA PRO A 158 6.04 17.40 -10.64
C PRO A 158 4.81 17.35 -9.73
N ALA A 159 3.71 17.99 -10.16
CA ALA A 159 2.49 18.08 -9.38
C ALA A 159 1.68 16.78 -9.39
N ALA A 160 1.59 16.11 -10.55
CA ALA A 160 0.72 14.96 -10.76
C ALA A 160 1.16 14.11 -11.97
N GLY A 161 0.54 12.94 -12.14
CA GLY A 161 0.83 11.98 -13.18
C GLY A 161 1.96 11.04 -12.84
N GLU A 162 2.11 9.99 -13.62
CA GLU A 162 3.19 8.99 -13.49
C GLU A 162 4.44 9.40 -14.26
N PHE A 163 4.25 10.08 -15.40
CA PHE A 163 5.31 10.51 -16.32
C PHE A 163 5.05 11.90 -16.87
N SER A 164 6.09 12.54 -17.37
CA SER A 164 5.95 13.75 -18.17
C SER A 164 5.23 13.42 -19.48
N PRO A 165 4.10 14.05 -19.81
CA PRO A 165 3.28 13.67 -20.98
C PRO A 165 4.03 13.64 -22.32
N GLY A 166 5.00 14.52 -22.51
CA GLY A 166 5.82 14.57 -23.73
C GLY A 166 6.73 13.35 -23.93
N LEU A 167 7.13 12.67 -22.84
CA LEU A 167 8.01 11.50 -22.94
C LEU A 167 7.29 10.26 -23.47
N LEU A 168 5.99 10.12 -23.25
CA LEU A 168 5.22 8.98 -23.76
C LEU A 168 5.27 8.90 -25.30
N PHE A 169 5.37 10.03 -25.99
CA PHE A 169 5.45 10.07 -27.45
C PHE A 169 6.86 9.85 -27.99
N THR A 170 7.89 10.30 -27.27
CA THR A 170 9.29 10.23 -27.72
C THR A 170 10.02 9.00 -27.22
N HIS A 171 9.64 8.49 -26.05
CA HIS A 171 10.27 7.36 -25.37
C HIS A 171 9.19 6.42 -24.80
N PRO A 172 8.39 5.75 -25.65
CA PRO A 172 7.32 4.88 -25.18
C PRO A 172 7.86 3.79 -24.25
N LEU A 173 7.16 3.55 -23.15
CA LEU A 173 7.52 2.51 -22.19
C LEU A 173 7.06 1.15 -22.71
N HIS A 174 7.98 0.22 -22.89
CA HIS A 174 7.67 -1.17 -23.15
C HIS A 174 7.45 -1.90 -21.82
N GLN A 175 6.22 -2.28 -21.56
CA GLN A 175 5.85 -3.03 -20.35
C GLN A 175 6.31 -4.50 -20.48
N VAL A 176 7.17 -4.94 -19.57
CA VAL A 176 7.67 -6.31 -19.43
C VAL A 176 7.10 -6.95 -18.16
N THR A 177 7.21 -6.24 -17.03
CA THR A 177 6.76 -6.69 -15.72
C THR A 177 5.51 -5.96 -15.25
N GLY A 178 5.20 -4.82 -15.86
CA GLY A 178 4.16 -3.88 -15.45
C GLY A 178 4.61 -2.87 -14.38
N PHE A 179 5.83 -3.03 -13.83
CA PHE A 179 6.44 -2.08 -12.91
C PHE A 179 7.28 -1.08 -13.70
N GLY A 180 6.85 0.16 -13.81
CA GLY A 180 7.50 1.16 -14.65
C GLY A 180 8.93 1.45 -14.23
N LEU A 181 9.23 1.52 -12.92
CA LEU A 181 10.59 1.70 -12.38
C LEU A 181 11.51 0.51 -12.67
N VAL A 182 10.97 -0.66 -12.96
CA VAL A 182 11.72 -1.85 -13.36
C VAL A 182 11.84 -1.93 -14.88
N ASP A 183 10.73 -1.70 -15.58
CA ASP A 183 10.64 -1.85 -17.03
C ASP A 183 11.47 -0.79 -17.77
N ALA A 184 11.49 0.46 -17.28
CA ALA A 184 12.27 1.52 -17.91
C ALA A 184 13.78 1.22 -17.95
N PRO A 185 14.47 0.85 -16.87
CA PRO A 185 15.87 0.47 -16.93
C PRO A 185 16.11 -0.86 -17.66
N LEU A 186 15.21 -1.85 -17.55
CA LEU A 186 15.33 -3.11 -18.28
C LEU A 186 15.31 -2.91 -19.81
N THR A 187 14.55 -1.93 -20.28
CA THR A 187 14.46 -1.58 -21.70
C THR A 187 15.46 -0.49 -22.12
N GLY A 188 16.33 -0.05 -21.21
CA GLY A 188 17.29 1.02 -21.48
C GLY A 188 16.69 2.42 -21.59
N ASN A 189 15.45 2.60 -21.19
CA ASN A 189 14.70 3.86 -21.28
C ASN A 189 14.95 4.77 -20.05
N TRP A 190 16.17 5.27 -19.93
CA TRP A 190 16.61 6.11 -18.81
C TRP A 190 15.86 7.45 -18.69
N PRO A 191 15.45 8.13 -19.78
CA PRO A 191 14.60 9.32 -19.66
C PRO A 191 13.27 9.04 -18.98
N MET A 192 12.61 7.93 -19.31
CA MET A 192 11.37 7.52 -18.70
C MET A 192 11.56 7.17 -17.23
N PHE A 193 12.61 6.40 -16.88
CA PHE A 193 12.97 6.09 -15.50
C PHE A 193 13.15 7.36 -14.65
N GLY A 194 13.91 8.35 -15.15
CA GLY A 194 14.13 9.61 -14.45
C GLY A 194 12.83 10.41 -14.26
N SER A 195 11.96 10.42 -15.26
CA SER A 195 10.66 11.08 -15.19
C SER A 195 9.77 10.42 -14.13
N GLN A 196 9.62 9.09 -14.18
CA GLN A 196 8.78 8.36 -13.22
C GLN A 196 9.29 8.52 -11.79
N LEU A 197 10.61 8.42 -11.59
CA LEU A 197 11.20 8.63 -10.26
C LEU A 197 10.89 10.03 -9.71
N GLY A 198 10.96 11.06 -10.57
CA GLY A 198 10.61 12.42 -10.20
C GLY A 198 9.14 12.58 -9.80
N HIS A 199 8.23 11.97 -10.56
CA HIS A 199 6.77 12.02 -10.27
C HIS A 199 6.40 11.17 -9.05
N LEU A 200 7.10 10.07 -8.80
CA LEU A 200 6.89 9.20 -7.64
C LEU A 200 7.30 9.85 -6.31
N LEU A 201 8.32 10.73 -6.33
CA LEU A 201 8.94 11.22 -5.10
C LEU A 201 7.96 12.00 -4.22
N LEU A 202 7.14 12.86 -4.80
CA LEU A 202 6.20 13.68 -4.04
C LEU A 202 5.08 12.86 -3.38
N PRO A 203 4.33 12.01 -4.10
CA PRO A 203 3.34 11.13 -3.47
C PRO A 203 3.97 10.14 -2.48
N ALA A 204 5.19 9.63 -2.77
CA ALA A 204 5.88 8.74 -1.85
C ALA A 204 6.28 9.42 -0.53
N LEU A 205 6.67 10.70 -0.54
CA LEU A 205 6.94 11.48 0.67
C LEU A 205 5.68 11.63 1.53
N VAL A 206 4.53 11.87 0.90
CA VAL A 206 3.24 11.95 1.61
C VAL A 206 2.90 10.64 2.30
N VAL A 207 2.95 9.53 1.56
CA VAL A 207 2.65 8.19 2.11
C VAL A 207 3.68 7.80 3.17
N ALA A 208 4.94 8.20 3.03
CA ALA A 208 6.04 7.89 3.96
C ALA A 208 5.88 8.54 5.34
N ALA A 209 5.10 9.61 5.48
CA ALA A 209 4.96 10.34 6.75
C ALA A 209 4.46 9.45 7.90
N TYR A 210 3.46 8.62 7.63
CA TYR A 210 2.91 7.69 8.62
C TYR A 210 3.92 6.59 9.01
N PRO A 211 4.49 5.78 8.08
CA PRO A 211 5.50 4.78 8.42
C PRO A 211 6.73 5.39 9.08
N ALA A 212 7.22 6.53 8.62
CA ALA A 212 8.37 7.21 9.22
C ALA A 212 8.12 7.56 10.68
N GLY A 213 6.98 8.16 11.00
CA GLY A 213 6.61 8.52 12.37
C GLY A 213 6.40 7.30 13.28
N LEU A 214 5.70 6.28 12.80
CA LEU A 214 5.46 5.05 13.57
C LEU A 214 6.74 4.29 13.84
N LEU A 215 7.54 4.03 12.79
CA LEU A 215 8.79 3.27 12.90
C LEU A 215 9.83 4.01 13.74
N THR A 216 9.92 5.34 13.65
CA THR A 216 10.83 6.14 14.51
C THR A 216 10.54 5.89 15.99
N ARG A 217 9.28 5.95 16.40
CA ARG A 217 8.88 5.69 17.79
C ARG A 217 9.14 4.25 18.20
N MET A 218 8.87 3.31 17.31
CA MET A 218 9.08 1.90 17.59
C MET A 218 10.56 1.56 17.73
N ILE A 219 11.41 2.02 16.80
CA ILE A 219 12.86 1.82 16.87
C ILE A 219 13.42 2.42 18.16
N ARG A 220 12.98 3.65 18.51
CA ARG A 220 13.35 4.27 19.77
C ARG A 220 13.02 3.39 20.98
N ALA A 221 11.78 2.91 21.06
CA ALA A 221 11.33 2.08 22.18
C ALA A 221 12.15 0.78 22.28
N GLN A 222 12.26 0.05 21.17
CA GLN A 222 12.98 -1.22 21.12
C GLN A 222 14.48 -1.07 21.45
N VAL A 223 15.11 0.00 20.98
CA VAL A 223 16.53 0.27 21.30
C VAL A 223 16.70 0.63 22.76
N LEU A 224 15.79 1.41 23.37
CA LEU A 224 15.84 1.72 24.79
C LEU A 224 15.64 0.48 25.66
N ASP A 225 14.75 -0.43 25.27
CA ASP A 225 14.53 -1.68 25.98
C ASP A 225 15.77 -2.59 25.92
N THR A 226 16.44 -2.66 24.75
CA THR A 226 17.58 -3.56 24.54
C THR A 226 18.92 -3.01 25.00
N ILE A 227 19.07 -1.68 25.13
CA ILE A 227 20.35 -1.06 25.50
C ILE A 227 20.81 -1.44 26.91
N GLY A 228 19.88 -1.83 27.80
CA GLY A 228 20.12 -2.32 29.13
C GLY A 228 20.53 -3.79 29.25
N ASP A 229 20.39 -4.54 28.17
CA ASP A 229 20.67 -5.98 28.15
C ASP A 229 22.14 -6.29 28.44
N THR A 230 22.42 -7.37 29.18
CA THR A 230 23.75 -7.76 29.64
C THR A 230 24.77 -7.85 28.49
N HIS A 231 24.37 -8.41 27.34
CA HIS A 231 25.28 -8.56 26.20
C HIS A 231 25.61 -7.21 25.53
N VAL A 232 24.68 -6.23 25.52
CA VAL A 232 24.96 -4.87 25.01
C VAL A 232 25.84 -4.12 25.97
N GLN A 233 25.62 -4.27 27.29
CA GLN A 233 26.48 -3.68 28.33
C GLN A 233 27.88 -4.27 28.28
N MET A 234 28.04 -5.58 28.03
CA MET A 234 29.34 -6.22 27.83
C MET A 234 30.11 -5.60 26.66
N VAL A 235 29.44 -5.39 25.50
CA VAL A 235 30.06 -4.73 24.34
C VAL A 235 30.51 -3.31 24.68
N ARG A 236 29.72 -2.57 25.47
CA ARG A 236 30.10 -1.23 25.95
C ARG A 236 31.31 -1.29 26.88
N ALA A 237 31.34 -2.27 27.79
CA ALA A 237 32.48 -2.47 28.70
C ALA A 237 33.77 -2.85 27.96
N LEU A 238 33.70 -3.51 26.83
CA LEU A 238 34.82 -3.81 25.93
C LEU A 238 35.34 -2.58 25.15
N GLY A 239 34.78 -1.38 25.39
CA GLY A 239 35.26 -0.11 24.83
C GLY A 239 34.79 0.17 23.40
N PHE A 240 33.74 -0.52 22.89
CA PHE A 240 33.18 -0.19 21.58
C PHE A 240 32.56 1.22 21.60
N ARG A 241 32.70 1.92 20.46
CA ARG A 241 32.13 3.26 20.30
C ARG A 241 30.60 3.22 20.40
N GLU A 242 30.01 4.19 21.07
CA GLU A 242 28.53 4.28 21.25
C GLU A 242 27.74 4.15 19.92
N ARG A 243 28.24 4.72 18.82
CA ARG A 243 27.65 4.55 17.49
C ARG A 243 27.54 3.08 17.08
N THR A 244 28.52 2.27 17.43
CA THR A 244 28.53 0.82 17.14
C THR A 244 27.61 0.08 18.11
N VAL A 245 27.59 0.44 19.38
CA VAL A 245 26.70 -0.15 20.40
C VAL A 245 25.24 0.04 20.00
N TYR A 246 24.81 1.27 19.69
CA TYR A 246 23.43 1.56 19.29
C TYR A 246 23.10 1.02 17.90
N GLY A 247 23.93 1.30 16.88
CA GLY A 247 23.62 1.03 15.47
C GLY A 247 23.77 -0.44 15.08
N ARG A 248 24.67 -1.19 15.72
CA ARG A 248 24.92 -2.60 15.34
C ARG A 248 24.36 -3.59 16.35
N PHE A 249 24.59 -3.37 17.64
CA PHE A 249 24.22 -4.35 18.67
C PHE A 249 22.78 -4.15 19.15
N ALA A 250 22.40 -2.98 19.63
CA ALA A 250 21.05 -2.73 20.08
C ALA A 250 20.04 -2.79 18.91
N MET A 251 20.35 -2.18 17.76
CA MET A 251 19.47 -2.20 16.59
C MET A 251 19.26 -3.61 16.03
N LYS A 252 20.27 -4.49 16.09
CA LYS A 252 20.12 -5.87 15.62
C LYS A 252 19.03 -6.61 16.38
N LEU A 253 18.87 -6.38 17.66
CA LEU A 253 17.82 -6.98 18.49
C LEU A 253 16.46 -6.31 18.25
N ALA A 254 16.46 -4.99 18.05
CA ALA A 254 15.28 -4.22 17.74
C ALA A 254 14.70 -4.55 16.36
N TRP A 255 15.48 -5.16 15.45
CA TRP A 255 15.08 -5.39 14.07
C TRP A 255 13.89 -6.35 13.91
N ASN A 256 13.79 -7.40 14.73
CA ASN A 256 12.71 -8.37 14.63
C ASN A 256 11.30 -7.73 14.76
N PRO A 257 11.01 -6.98 15.85
CA PRO A 257 9.72 -6.31 15.96
C PRO A 257 9.53 -5.20 14.91
N VAL A 258 10.60 -4.54 14.48
CA VAL A 258 10.54 -3.53 13.39
C VAL A 258 10.14 -4.16 12.07
N ALA A 259 10.76 -5.29 11.70
CA ALA A 259 10.43 -6.00 10.45
C ALA A 259 8.98 -6.50 10.44
N ALA A 260 8.47 -7.00 11.57
CA ALA A 260 7.07 -7.38 11.71
C ALA A 260 6.13 -6.20 11.47
N THR A 261 6.45 -5.05 12.07
CA THR A 261 5.64 -3.85 11.90
C THR A 261 5.70 -3.31 10.48
N LEU A 262 6.85 -3.41 9.81
CA LEU A 262 7.01 -2.99 8.42
C LEU A 262 5.99 -3.63 7.48
N ALA A 263 5.77 -4.93 7.57
CA ALA A 263 4.84 -5.61 6.67
C ALA A 263 3.37 -5.27 6.99
N LEU A 264 3.03 -5.09 8.28
CA LEU A 264 1.70 -4.58 8.65
C LEU A 264 1.47 -3.17 8.12
N VAL A 265 2.47 -2.30 8.25
CA VAL A 265 2.41 -0.92 7.76
C VAL A 265 2.37 -0.87 6.24
N PHE A 266 3.09 -1.78 5.53
CA PHE A 266 3.00 -1.89 4.08
C PHE A 266 1.56 -2.18 3.62
N ALA A 267 0.95 -3.21 4.18
CA ALA A 267 -0.42 -3.57 3.85
C ALA A 267 -1.43 -2.46 4.22
N TYR A 268 -1.24 -1.80 5.37
CA TYR A 268 -2.04 -0.64 5.78
C TYR A 268 -1.86 0.53 4.82
N SER A 269 -0.64 0.79 4.36
CA SER A 269 -0.34 1.87 3.42
C SER A 269 -1.03 1.65 2.07
N LEU A 270 -1.09 0.41 1.56
CA LEU A 270 -1.83 0.11 0.32
C LEU A 270 -3.30 0.52 0.38
N VAL A 271 -3.93 0.38 1.54
CA VAL A 271 -5.33 0.85 1.72
C VAL A 271 -5.40 2.36 1.75
N ASN A 272 -4.40 3.02 2.34
CA ASN A 272 -4.42 4.47 2.57
C ASN A 272 -3.87 5.29 1.40
N THR A 273 -3.26 4.66 0.38
CA THR A 273 -2.80 5.36 -0.83
C THR A 273 -3.93 5.87 -1.70
N PHE A 274 -5.16 5.37 -1.52
CA PHE A 274 -6.35 5.75 -2.29
C PHE A 274 -6.48 7.27 -2.51
N LEU A 275 -6.44 8.05 -1.43
CA LEU A 275 -6.55 9.52 -1.54
C LEU A 275 -5.31 10.15 -2.17
N VAL A 276 -4.14 9.59 -1.93
CA VAL A 276 -2.88 10.08 -2.49
C VAL A 276 -2.85 9.81 -3.99
N GLU A 277 -3.20 8.62 -4.43
CA GLU A 277 -3.27 8.27 -5.85
C GLU A 277 -4.27 9.16 -6.59
N ALA A 278 -5.46 9.42 -6.01
CA ALA A 278 -6.44 10.32 -6.59
C ALA A 278 -5.98 11.80 -6.65
N ILE A 279 -5.24 12.30 -5.64
CA ILE A 279 -4.74 13.68 -5.61
C ILE A 279 -3.61 13.88 -6.62
N PHE A 280 -2.72 12.89 -6.76
CA PHE A 280 -1.55 12.97 -7.62
C PHE A 280 -1.77 12.39 -9.01
N ASP A 281 -2.99 11.97 -9.37
CA ASP A 281 -3.30 11.31 -10.65
C ASP A 281 -2.32 10.13 -10.92
N TRP A 282 -2.10 9.32 -9.87
CA TRP A 282 -1.21 8.17 -9.92
C TRP A 282 -2.02 6.92 -10.29
N PRO A 283 -1.73 6.22 -11.41
CA PRO A 283 -2.61 5.20 -12.00
C PRO A 283 -2.59 3.88 -11.22
N GLY A 284 -2.96 3.94 -9.95
CA GLY A 284 -2.93 2.81 -9.02
C GLY A 284 -4.32 2.22 -8.71
N LEU A 285 -4.32 1.26 -7.78
CA LEU A 285 -5.54 0.61 -7.27
C LEU A 285 -6.52 1.58 -6.62
N GLY A 286 -6.01 2.64 -6.00
CA GLY A 286 -6.82 3.66 -5.34
C GLY A 286 -7.59 4.50 -6.36
N GLU A 287 -6.95 4.90 -7.46
CA GLU A 287 -7.62 5.60 -8.56
C GLU A 287 -8.67 4.68 -9.21
N TYR A 288 -8.32 3.44 -9.52
CA TYR A 288 -9.24 2.44 -10.06
C TYR A 288 -10.44 2.22 -9.12
N ALA A 289 -10.20 2.13 -7.81
CA ALA A 289 -11.27 1.99 -6.81
C ALA A 289 -12.14 3.26 -6.75
N ALA A 290 -11.54 4.47 -6.85
CA ALA A 290 -12.29 5.73 -6.86
C ALA A 290 -13.26 5.80 -8.05
N ALA A 291 -12.78 5.49 -9.25
CA ALA A 291 -13.60 5.41 -10.45
C ALA A 291 -14.72 4.37 -10.31
N SER A 292 -14.40 3.20 -9.75
CA SER A 292 -15.36 2.12 -9.51
C SER A 292 -16.47 2.52 -8.53
N ILE A 293 -16.13 3.27 -7.46
CA ILE A 293 -17.13 3.76 -6.48
C ILE A 293 -18.06 4.78 -7.14
N GLN A 294 -17.52 5.71 -7.93
CA GLN A 294 -18.32 6.75 -8.60
C GLN A 294 -19.30 6.14 -9.63
N THR A 295 -18.93 5.04 -10.26
CA THR A 295 -19.74 4.34 -11.27
C THR A 295 -20.57 3.19 -10.70
N LEU A 296 -20.55 2.99 -9.37
CA LEU A 296 -21.21 1.86 -8.68
C LEU A 296 -20.80 0.49 -9.27
N ASP A 297 -19.53 0.38 -9.67
CA ASP A 297 -18.96 -0.82 -10.27
C ASP A 297 -18.70 -1.89 -9.20
N THR A 298 -19.74 -2.64 -8.87
CA THR A 298 -19.67 -3.67 -7.83
C THR A 298 -18.59 -4.73 -8.08
N PRO A 299 -18.45 -5.33 -9.28
CA PRO A 299 -17.39 -6.29 -9.54
C PRO A 299 -15.97 -5.73 -9.28
N ALA A 300 -15.71 -4.50 -9.75
CA ALA A 300 -14.43 -3.85 -9.55
C ALA A 300 -14.14 -3.55 -8.07
N ILE A 301 -15.12 -3.02 -7.32
CA ILE A 301 -15.01 -2.76 -5.88
C ILE A 301 -14.70 -4.05 -5.11
N LEU A 302 -15.43 -5.13 -5.39
CA LEU A 302 -15.21 -6.44 -4.78
C LEU A 302 -13.82 -6.99 -5.13
N GLY A 303 -13.40 -6.85 -6.39
CA GLY A 303 -12.09 -7.29 -6.87
C GLY A 303 -10.93 -6.58 -6.17
N VAL A 304 -10.97 -5.23 -6.08
CA VAL A 304 -9.95 -4.45 -5.38
C VAL A 304 -9.90 -4.82 -3.89
N THR A 305 -11.07 -4.93 -3.25
CA THR A 305 -11.14 -5.30 -1.82
C THR A 305 -10.55 -6.69 -1.58
N LEU A 306 -10.87 -7.65 -2.45
CA LEU A 306 -10.30 -9.00 -2.38
C LEU A 306 -8.79 -8.98 -2.62
N PHE A 307 -8.30 -8.25 -3.61
CA PHE A 307 -6.87 -8.14 -3.90
C PHE A 307 -6.09 -7.59 -2.71
N ILE A 308 -6.59 -6.49 -2.11
CA ILE A 308 -5.97 -5.90 -0.91
C ILE A 308 -5.98 -6.90 0.26
N ALA A 309 -7.08 -7.63 0.47
CA ALA A 309 -7.16 -8.65 1.49
C ALA A 309 -6.13 -9.79 1.27
N LEU A 310 -5.95 -10.22 0.02
CA LEU A 310 -4.94 -11.23 -0.34
C LEU A 310 -3.51 -10.72 -0.10
N VAL A 311 -3.22 -9.47 -0.48
CA VAL A 311 -1.92 -8.84 -0.22
C VAL A 311 -1.67 -8.73 1.28
N TYR A 312 -2.69 -8.32 2.06
CA TYR A 312 -2.59 -8.24 3.52
C TYR A 312 -2.28 -9.62 4.15
N VAL A 313 -2.98 -10.66 3.71
CA VAL A 313 -2.74 -12.04 4.17
C VAL A 313 -1.34 -12.50 3.77
N ALA A 314 -0.92 -12.25 2.52
CA ALA A 314 0.42 -12.61 2.04
C ALA A 314 1.52 -11.89 2.82
N ALA A 315 1.35 -10.60 3.09
CA ALA A 315 2.28 -9.82 3.90
C ALA A 315 2.42 -10.37 5.32
N ASN A 316 1.30 -10.69 5.98
CA ASN A 316 1.33 -11.31 7.31
C ASN A 316 2.03 -12.67 7.31
N LEU A 317 1.76 -13.54 6.32
CA LEU A 317 2.44 -14.83 6.20
C LEU A 317 3.94 -14.66 5.95
N ALA A 318 4.33 -13.70 5.11
CA ALA A 318 5.73 -13.39 4.85
C ALA A 318 6.45 -12.95 6.15
N VAL A 319 5.81 -12.10 6.96
CA VAL A 319 6.34 -11.71 8.28
C VAL A 319 6.55 -12.93 9.18
N ASP A 320 5.55 -13.79 9.27
CA ASP A 320 5.62 -14.98 10.11
C ASP A 320 6.79 -15.90 9.68
N VAL A 321 7.01 -16.05 8.37
CA VAL A 321 8.13 -16.85 7.83
C VAL A 321 9.46 -16.16 8.14
N VAL A 322 9.56 -14.86 7.92
CA VAL A 322 10.79 -14.08 8.21
C VAL A 322 11.11 -14.12 9.70
N GLN A 323 10.12 -13.94 10.58
CA GLN A 323 10.32 -14.04 12.03
C GLN A 323 10.78 -15.42 12.46
N ALA A 324 10.18 -16.50 11.93
CA ALA A 324 10.58 -17.86 12.21
C ALA A 324 12.00 -18.19 11.71
N ALA A 325 12.44 -17.56 10.61
CA ALA A 325 13.79 -17.72 10.07
C ALA A 325 14.84 -16.96 10.90
N ILE A 326 14.49 -15.79 11.45
CA ILE A 326 15.39 -14.95 12.24
C ILE A 326 15.49 -15.43 13.70
N ASP A 327 14.36 -15.88 14.27
CA ASP A 327 14.32 -16.42 15.64
C ASP A 327 13.74 -17.86 15.65
N PRO A 328 14.62 -18.88 15.65
CA PRO A 328 14.18 -20.28 15.68
C PRO A 328 13.39 -20.68 16.95
N ARG A 329 13.35 -19.82 17.97
CA ARG A 329 12.58 -20.06 19.20
C ARG A 329 11.09 -19.82 19.00
N ILE A 330 10.72 -19.06 17.96
CA ILE A 330 9.32 -18.86 17.55
C ILE A 330 8.89 -20.10 16.75
N ARG A 331 8.42 -21.13 17.45
CA ARG A 331 7.83 -22.30 16.78
C ARG A 331 6.56 -21.86 16.06
N LEU A 332 6.50 -22.09 14.74
CA LEU A 332 5.29 -21.99 13.94
C LEU A 332 4.25 -22.99 14.49
N ARG A 333 3.39 -22.57 15.42
CA ARG A 333 2.26 -23.35 15.93
C ARG A 333 1.02 -23.11 15.09
#